data_556d78f70186c9d88534bddf5b0145e7
#
_entry.id   556d78f70186c9d88534bddf5b0145e7
#
_cell.length_a   1.000
_cell.length_b   1.000
_cell.length_c   1.000
_cell.angle_alpha   90.00
_cell.angle_beta   90.00
_cell.angle_gamma   90.00
#
_symmetry.space_group_name_H-M   'P 1'
#
loop_
_entity.id
_entity.type
_entity.pdbx_description
1 polymer ?
#
loop_
_entity_poly.entity_id
_entity_poly.type
_entity_poly.pdbx_seq_one_letter_code
_entity_poly.pdbx_strand_id
1 'polypeptide(L)'
;MLRKINAIWEGDGADGTGFLTAQSGAFNKMPYSFKTRFKNDDGKLGTNPEELIAAALAGCFNMKLSFVLNESNFNPTKLNTDAELIFENGKIFSVNLNLRGEVANISSEKFIELANEAKDNCPISGVL
;
A
#
# COMPACT_ATOMS: atom_id res chain seq x y z
N MET A 1 16.02 -9.33 7.61
CA MET A 1 15.32 -8.20 8.28
C MET A 1 14.05 -8.71 8.94
N LEU A 2 13.86 -8.40 10.22
CA LEU A 2 12.66 -8.76 10.95
C LEU A 2 11.92 -7.50 11.38
N ARG A 3 10.61 -7.47 11.17
CA ARG A 3 9.74 -6.38 11.64
C ARG A 3 8.57 -6.96 12.41
N LYS A 4 8.21 -6.29 13.50
CA LYS A 4 7.19 -6.78 14.43
C LYS A 4 6.03 -5.79 14.52
N ILE A 5 4.83 -6.33 14.48
CA ILE A 5 3.58 -5.60 14.69
C ILE A 5 2.82 -6.32 15.79
N ASN A 6 2.22 -5.54 16.69
CA ASN A 6 1.28 -6.06 17.68
C ASN A 6 -0.13 -5.62 17.31
N ALA A 7 -1.06 -6.54 17.35
CA ALA A 7 -2.48 -6.26 17.15
C ALA A 7 -3.27 -6.75 18.34
N ILE A 8 -4.08 -5.89 18.91
CA ILE A 8 -4.99 -6.20 20.02
C ILE A 8 -6.43 -6.06 19.51
N TRP A 9 -7.28 -6.97 19.90
CA TRP A 9 -8.73 -6.89 19.66
C TRP A 9 -9.45 -7.14 20.97
N GLU A 10 -10.42 -6.28 21.30
CA GLU A 10 -11.21 -6.40 22.50
C GLU A 10 -12.69 -6.36 22.15
N GLY A 11 -13.44 -7.36 22.61
CA GLY A 11 -14.87 -7.45 22.40
C GLY A 11 -15.28 -8.32 21.23
N ASP A 12 -16.56 -8.24 20.85
CA ASP A 12 -17.14 -9.01 19.77
C ASP A 12 -16.67 -8.54 18.40
N GLY A 13 -16.89 -9.35 17.37
CA GLY A 13 -16.49 -9.00 16.02
C GLY A 13 -17.17 -7.74 15.50
N ALA A 14 -18.46 -7.56 15.78
CA ALA A 14 -19.22 -6.42 15.26
C ALA A 14 -19.07 -5.14 16.10
N ASP A 15 -18.94 -5.29 17.40
CA ASP A 15 -18.92 -4.15 18.35
C ASP A 15 -17.56 -3.93 19.00
N GLY A 16 -16.61 -4.81 18.75
CA GLY A 16 -15.28 -4.71 19.33
C GLY A 16 -14.43 -3.65 18.69
N THR A 17 -13.31 -3.37 19.34
CA THR A 17 -12.33 -2.40 18.89
C THR A 17 -10.92 -2.99 18.99
N GLY A 18 -10.03 -2.48 18.19
CA GLY A 18 -8.65 -2.95 18.17
C GLY A 18 -7.64 -1.84 18.06
N PHE A 19 -6.39 -2.21 18.28
CA PHE A 19 -5.26 -1.30 18.18
C PHE A 19 -4.07 -1.99 17.53
N LEU A 20 -3.39 -1.26 16.67
CA LEU A 20 -2.17 -1.72 16.00
C LEU A 20 -0.99 -0.89 16.49
N THR A 21 0.09 -1.59 16.84
CA THR A 21 1.33 -0.92 17.27
C THR A 21 2.50 -1.47 16.46
N ALA A 22 3.25 -0.57 15.84
CA ALA A 22 4.43 -0.93 15.06
C ALA A 22 5.69 -0.83 15.89
N GLN A 23 6.59 -1.78 15.69
CA GLN A 23 7.92 -1.78 16.31
C GLN A 23 8.67 -0.46 16.09
N SER A 24 8.51 0.13 14.90
CA SER A 24 9.18 1.39 14.52
C SER A 24 8.65 2.61 15.25
N GLY A 25 7.48 2.52 15.88
CA GLY A 25 6.78 3.69 16.42
C GLY A 25 6.01 4.48 15.38
N ALA A 26 6.02 4.05 14.11
CA ALA A 26 5.29 4.74 13.04
C ALA A 26 3.80 4.85 13.34
N PHE A 27 3.24 3.82 13.97
CA PHE A 27 1.94 3.92 14.61
C PHE A 27 1.99 3.24 15.98
N ASN A 28 1.30 3.85 16.93
CA ASN A 28 1.28 3.40 18.30
C ASN A 28 -0.16 3.42 18.78
N LYS A 29 -0.72 2.23 19.04
CA LYS A 29 -2.13 2.04 19.41
C LYS A 29 -3.06 2.69 18.38
N MET A 30 -2.77 2.50 17.11
CA MET A 30 -3.62 3.00 16.03
C MET A 30 -4.93 2.24 16.04
N PRO A 31 -6.08 2.93 16.21
CA PRO A 31 -7.36 2.26 16.35
C PRO A 31 -7.88 1.71 15.02
N TYR A 32 -8.55 0.57 15.10
CA TYR A 32 -9.35 0.04 14.01
C TYR A 32 -10.55 -0.71 14.59
N SER A 33 -11.59 -0.91 13.80
CA SER A 33 -12.81 -1.54 14.25
C SER A 33 -13.61 -2.09 13.09
N PHE A 34 -14.67 -2.83 13.38
CA PHE A 34 -15.62 -3.24 12.36
C PHE A 34 -16.21 -2.03 11.61
N LYS A 35 -16.51 -0.95 12.34
CA LYS A 35 -17.06 0.28 11.74
C LYS A 35 -16.08 0.92 10.77
N THR A 36 -14.81 1.03 11.13
CA THR A 36 -13.80 1.64 10.24
C THR A 36 -13.52 0.79 9.03
N ARG A 37 -13.79 -0.51 9.10
CA ARG A 37 -13.60 -1.45 8.00
C ARG A 37 -14.82 -1.56 7.08
N PHE A 38 -16.02 -1.73 7.65
CA PHE A 38 -17.21 -2.08 6.88
C PHE A 38 -18.34 -1.06 6.91
N LYS A 39 -18.30 -0.06 7.80
CA LYS A 39 -19.32 0.99 7.92
C LYS A 39 -18.70 2.38 7.80
N ASN A 40 -17.90 2.55 6.79
CA ASN A 40 -17.05 3.73 6.57
C ASN A 40 -17.15 4.13 5.10
N ASP A 41 -18.35 4.55 4.67
CA ASP A 41 -18.69 4.74 3.25
C ASP A 41 -17.79 5.76 2.55
N ASP A 42 -17.40 6.83 3.21
CA ASP A 42 -16.50 7.84 2.64
C ASP A 42 -15.02 7.58 2.91
N GLY A 43 -14.69 6.49 3.62
CA GLY A 43 -13.33 6.11 3.92
C GLY A 43 -12.60 6.99 4.93
N LYS A 44 -13.31 7.87 5.65
CA LYS A 44 -12.68 8.88 6.51
C LYS A 44 -12.82 8.63 8.01
N LEU A 45 -13.55 7.60 8.41
CA LEU A 45 -13.81 7.32 9.83
C LEU A 45 -12.57 6.78 10.56
N GLY A 46 -11.65 6.16 9.86
CA GLY A 46 -10.44 5.55 10.41
C GLY A 46 -9.86 4.56 9.43
N THR A 47 -8.81 3.87 9.84
CA THR A 47 -8.14 2.89 8.97
C THR A 47 -8.71 1.48 9.11
N ASN A 48 -8.24 0.60 8.23
CA ASN A 48 -8.59 -0.82 8.21
C ASN A 48 -7.44 -1.62 7.58
N PRO A 49 -7.46 -2.96 7.69
CA PRO A 49 -6.39 -3.79 7.14
C PRO A 49 -6.20 -3.64 5.63
N GLU A 50 -7.27 -3.45 4.88
CA GLU A 50 -7.21 -3.32 3.42
C GLU A 50 -6.51 -2.02 3.02
N GLU A 51 -6.78 -0.92 3.71
CA GLU A 51 -6.09 0.34 3.47
C GLU A 51 -4.59 0.22 3.75
N LEU A 52 -4.22 -0.50 4.80
CA LEU A 52 -2.81 -0.73 5.13
C LEU A 52 -2.10 -1.58 4.08
N ILE A 53 -2.78 -2.57 3.51
CA ILE A 53 -2.25 -3.36 2.40
C ILE A 53 -2.01 -2.47 1.18
N ALA A 54 -2.97 -1.62 0.85
CA ALA A 54 -2.84 -0.69 -0.27
C ALA A 54 -1.67 0.27 -0.06
N ALA A 55 -1.50 0.79 1.15
CA ALA A 55 -0.38 1.67 1.49
C ALA A 55 0.96 0.96 1.35
N ALA A 56 1.05 -0.27 1.84
CA ALA A 56 2.27 -1.08 1.74
C ALA A 56 2.65 -1.33 0.28
N LEU A 57 1.67 -1.69 -0.55
CA LEU A 57 1.90 -1.98 -1.96
C LEU A 57 2.36 -0.72 -2.71
N ALA A 58 1.66 0.40 -2.54
CA ALA A 58 2.02 1.65 -3.21
C ALA A 58 3.42 2.13 -2.83
N GLY A 59 3.76 2.07 -1.54
CA GLY A 59 5.08 2.46 -1.07
C GLY A 59 6.19 1.56 -1.59
N CYS A 60 5.98 0.26 -1.56
CA CYS A 60 6.95 -0.71 -2.09
C CYS A 60 7.15 -0.52 -3.60
N PHE A 61 6.07 -0.34 -4.33
CA PHE A 61 6.12 -0.13 -5.77
C PHE A 61 6.94 1.13 -6.14
N ASN A 62 6.67 2.24 -5.48
CA ASN A 62 7.43 3.48 -5.71
C ASN A 62 8.92 3.30 -5.49
N MET A 63 9.28 2.67 -4.38
CA MET A 63 10.69 2.43 -4.06
C MET A 63 11.33 1.47 -5.07
N LYS A 64 10.65 0.39 -5.41
CA LYS A 64 11.16 -0.56 -6.41
C LYS A 64 11.36 0.11 -7.76
N LEU A 65 10.39 0.92 -8.18
CA LEU A 65 10.49 1.65 -9.45
C LEU A 65 11.65 2.63 -9.46
N SER A 66 11.92 3.30 -8.33
CA SER A 66 13.08 4.21 -8.27
C SER A 66 14.39 3.46 -8.50
N PHE A 67 14.56 2.27 -7.93
CA PHE A 67 15.73 1.44 -8.18
C PHE A 67 15.81 0.95 -9.63
N VAL A 68 14.69 0.51 -10.19
CA VAL A 68 14.64 0.05 -11.60
C VAL A 68 15.01 1.20 -12.54
N LEU A 69 14.50 2.41 -12.30
CA LEU A 69 14.86 3.58 -13.08
C LEU A 69 16.35 3.91 -12.97
N ASN A 70 16.90 3.85 -11.75
CA ASN A 70 18.34 4.10 -11.56
C ASN A 70 19.21 3.09 -12.31
N GLU A 71 18.82 1.83 -12.35
CA GLU A 71 19.57 0.79 -13.08
C GLU A 71 19.63 1.08 -14.58
N SER A 72 18.66 1.81 -15.12
CA SER A 72 18.63 2.23 -16.52
C SER A 72 19.12 3.69 -16.71
N ASN A 73 19.78 4.24 -15.70
CA ASN A 73 20.38 5.59 -15.71
C ASN A 73 19.33 6.73 -15.76
N PHE A 74 18.13 6.49 -15.24
CA PHE A 74 17.14 7.52 -15.04
C PHE A 74 17.05 7.87 -13.56
N ASN A 75 16.85 9.16 -13.26
CA ASN A 75 16.72 9.64 -11.89
C ASN A 75 15.33 10.25 -11.72
N PRO A 76 14.41 9.59 -10.99
CA PRO A 76 13.09 10.17 -10.78
C PRO A 76 13.18 11.36 -9.83
N THR A 77 12.52 12.46 -10.18
CA THR A 77 12.31 13.58 -9.28
C THR A 77 11.17 13.30 -8.33
N LYS A 78 10.13 12.66 -8.84
CA LYS A 78 8.94 12.34 -8.06
C LYS A 78 8.18 11.16 -8.66
N LEU A 79 7.76 10.25 -7.83
CA LEU A 79 6.84 9.16 -8.18
C LEU A 79 5.61 9.29 -7.27
N ASN A 80 4.46 9.43 -7.89
CA ASN A 80 3.20 9.56 -7.17
C ASN A 80 2.26 8.43 -7.60
N THR A 81 1.94 7.54 -6.66
CA THR A 81 1.10 6.38 -6.95
C THR A 81 -0.12 6.39 -6.04
N ASP A 82 -1.30 6.35 -6.64
CA ASP A 82 -2.54 6.10 -5.94
C ASP A 82 -2.87 4.61 -6.06
N ALA A 83 -3.22 4.00 -4.95
CA ALA A 83 -3.64 2.60 -4.90
C ALA A 83 -5.11 2.52 -4.54
N GLU A 84 -5.87 1.77 -5.34
CA GLU A 84 -7.28 1.50 -5.08
C GLU A 84 -7.45 0.00 -4.86
N LEU A 85 -7.80 -0.37 -3.64
CA LEU A 85 -8.08 -1.76 -3.28
C LEU A 85 -9.58 -2.00 -3.33
N ILE A 86 -10.00 -3.01 -4.08
CA ILE A 86 -11.39 -3.39 -4.20
C ILE A 86 -11.61 -4.67 -3.40
N PHE A 87 -12.52 -4.57 -2.42
CA PHE A 87 -12.91 -5.69 -1.56
C PHE A 87 -14.35 -6.07 -1.88
N GLU A 88 -14.55 -7.31 -2.30
CA GLU A 88 -15.87 -7.82 -2.69
C GLU A 88 -16.06 -9.26 -2.21
N ASN A 89 -17.26 -9.58 -1.72
CA ASN A 89 -17.62 -10.94 -1.32
C ASN A 89 -16.64 -11.56 -0.32
N GLY A 90 -16.15 -10.76 0.64
CA GLY A 90 -15.23 -11.21 1.66
C GLY A 90 -13.79 -11.40 1.18
N LYS A 91 -13.45 -10.91 0.01
CA LYS A 91 -12.12 -11.08 -0.59
C LYS A 91 -11.59 -9.80 -1.21
N ILE A 92 -10.28 -9.67 -1.22
CA ILE A 92 -9.61 -8.63 -1.99
C ILE A 92 -9.69 -9.06 -3.45
N PHE A 93 -10.45 -8.31 -4.24
CA PHE A 93 -10.65 -8.59 -5.67
C PHE A 93 -9.46 -8.09 -6.49
N SER A 94 -9.03 -6.87 -6.27
CA SER A 94 -7.90 -6.27 -6.99
C SER A 94 -7.31 -5.11 -6.22
N VAL A 95 -6.09 -4.77 -6.56
CA VAL A 95 -5.45 -3.51 -6.15
C VAL A 95 -4.93 -2.85 -7.42
N ASN A 96 -5.50 -1.70 -7.75
CA ASN A 96 -5.13 -0.95 -8.94
C ASN A 96 -4.18 0.19 -8.58
N LEU A 97 -3.10 0.32 -9.31
CA LEU A 97 -2.11 1.37 -9.10
C LEU A 97 -2.18 2.38 -10.25
N ASN A 98 -2.36 3.66 -9.90
CA ASN A 98 -2.28 4.78 -10.82
C ASN A 98 -1.00 5.55 -10.53
N LEU A 99 -0.08 5.52 -11.48
CA LEU A 99 1.26 6.09 -11.33
C LEU A 99 1.41 7.36 -12.16
N ARG A 100 1.94 8.41 -11.54
CA ARG A 100 2.41 9.63 -12.19
C ARG A 100 3.86 9.85 -11.81
N GLY A 101 4.74 9.91 -12.80
CA GLY A 101 6.17 10.08 -12.57
C GLY A 101 6.71 11.35 -13.19
N GLU A 102 7.65 11.99 -12.51
CA GLU A 102 8.47 13.08 -13.01
C GLU A 102 9.89 12.57 -13.17
N VAL A 103 10.23 12.16 -14.40
CA VAL A 103 11.51 11.55 -14.72
C VAL A 103 12.05 12.19 -16.01
N ALA A 104 13.19 12.88 -15.90
CA ALA A 104 13.80 13.55 -17.04
C ALA A 104 14.28 12.56 -18.10
N ASN A 105 14.10 12.94 -19.36
CA ASN A 105 14.69 12.25 -20.52
C ASN A 105 14.17 10.83 -20.78
N ILE A 106 13.03 10.47 -20.21
CA ILE A 106 12.45 9.14 -20.44
C ILE A 106 11.28 9.23 -21.43
N SER A 107 11.20 8.27 -22.33
CA SER A 107 10.02 8.13 -23.19
C SER A 107 8.87 7.50 -22.43
N SER A 108 7.63 7.75 -22.87
CA SER A 108 6.46 7.10 -22.28
C SER A 108 6.55 5.58 -22.34
N GLU A 109 7.03 5.04 -23.46
CA GLU A 109 7.19 3.60 -23.64
C GLU A 109 8.18 2.99 -22.66
N LYS A 110 9.33 3.66 -22.47
CA LYS A 110 10.37 3.19 -21.54
C LYS A 110 9.87 3.27 -20.10
N PHE A 111 9.17 4.35 -19.75
CA PHE A 111 8.60 4.49 -18.42
C PHE A 111 7.61 3.38 -18.10
N ILE A 112 6.71 3.06 -19.03
CA ILE A 112 5.74 1.96 -18.88
C ILE A 112 6.45 0.62 -18.74
N GLU A 113 7.47 0.35 -19.55
CA GLU A 113 8.27 -0.87 -19.48
C GLU A 113 8.88 -1.05 -18.08
N LEU A 114 9.53 -0.01 -17.57
CA LEU A 114 10.18 -0.05 -16.26
C LEU A 114 9.18 -0.12 -15.11
N ALA A 115 8.02 0.53 -15.26
CA ALA A 115 6.94 0.42 -14.28
C ALA A 115 6.41 -1.01 -14.19
N ASN A 116 6.25 -1.70 -15.31
CA ASN A 116 5.82 -3.10 -15.32
C ASN A 116 6.88 -4.03 -14.71
N GLU A 117 8.15 -3.77 -14.95
CA GLU A 117 9.24 -4.50 -14.32
C GLU A 117 9.21 -4.32 -12.79
N ALA A 118 9.00 -3.10 -12.32
CA ALA A 118 8.89 -2.83 -10.88
C ALA A 118 7.69 -3.55 -10.25
N LYS A 119 6.57 -3.57 -10.93
CA LYS A 119 5.36 -4.28 -10.48
C LYS A 119 5.63 -5.78 -10.34
N ASP A 120 6.26 -6.38 -11.33
CA ASP A 120 6.53 -7.83 -11.36
C ASP A 120 7.55 -8.25 -10.29
N ASN A 121 8.41 -7.34 -9.86
CA ASN A 121 9.47 -7.62 -8.90
C ASN A 121 9.26 -6.99 -7.52
N CYS A 122 8.11 -6.40 -7.27
CA CYS A 122 7.79 -5.83 -5.96
C CYS A 122 7.54 -6.94 -4.94
N PRO A 123 8.32 -7.01 -3.83
CA PRO A 123 8.15 -8.08 -2.83
C PRO A 123 6.76 -8.11 -2.20
N ILE A 124 6.14 -6.95 -1.99
CA ILE A 124 4.79 -6.88 -1.42
C ILE A 124 3.76 -7.42 -2.42
N SER A 125 3.90 -7.08 -3.70
CA SER A 125 3.03 -7.63 -4.74
C SER A 125 3.11 -9.16 -4.80
N GLY A 126 4.28 -9.72 -4.53
CA GLY A 126 4.51 -11.17 -4.58
C GLY A 126 3.80 -11.97 -3.50
N VAL A 127 3.41 -11.36 -2.37
CA VAL A 127 2.68 -12.06 -1.30
C VAL A 127 1.17 -11.86 -1.35
N LEU A 128 0.67 -11.02 -2.24
CA LEU A 128 -0.77 -10.75 -2.38
C LEU A 128 -1.48 -11.64 -3.38
#